data_b42dadb3f5bb88a8b247d41210dda150
#
_entry.id   b42dadb3f5bb88a8b247d41210dda150
#
_cell.length_a   1.000
_cell.length_b   1.000
_cell.length_c   1.000
_cell.angle_alpha   90.00
_cell.angle_beta   90.00
_cell.angle_gamma   90.00
#
_symmetry.space_group_name_H-M   'P 1'
#
loop_
_entity.id
_entity.type
_entity.pdbx_description
1 polymer ?
#
loop_
_entity_poly.entity_id
_entity_poly.type
_entity_poly.pdbx_seq_one_letter_code
_entity_poly.pdbx_strand_id
1 'polypeptide(L)'
;MQAIRQLLNRLVGTRTLTTITPKMEPRILPCDLSSITISEEGSASISAPDTETALRTASDILTKDKKVVVFPTETVYGLGASALDASAVSLIYSTKGRPSDNPLIVHISSKAMLQSLLPPSYTISSTYAKLMDAFWPGPLTLLFPTNPEVVPSKVTAGHPTVAVRMPSHPVARALIALANTPIAAPSANSSGKPSPTKAEHVAADLGGRVPLILDGGACDVGLESTVVDGLAADGHLRVLRPGGVTVEDLERVVGGSGVRVLVHRRDYEDEKQEAAPTTPGMKYRHYAPRSPVYLLMQTSTGDTGSTLGAETVPSVKEAIASLLAQLPWVTVGELGQAGARPVKVGLLSCPDSPLTASIGTLECEGADAAGSRVRIEWIRRALGALGEPSVTGRVLFDGLISLDQEGVDVILVEGIEEAREGLAVMNRVRKAACETVWVRV
;
A
#
# COMPACT_ATOMS: atom_id res chain seq x y z
N MET A 1 -42.48 31.10 40.34
CA MET A 1 -42.63 29.63 40.00
C MET A 1 -42.17 29.28 38.57
N GLN A 2 -42.20 30.21 37.60
CA GLN A 2 -41.71 29.91 36.23
C GLN A 2 -40.17 29.85 36.11
N ALA A 3 -39.41 30.63 36.88
CA ALA A 3 -37.95 30.64 36.86
C ALA A 3 -37.31 29.33 37.38
N ILE A 4 -37.95 28.68 38.35
CA ILE A 4 -37.46 27.40 38.90
C ILE A 4 -37.70 26.25 37.91
N ARG A 5 -38.77 26.28 37.09
CA ARG A 5 -39.00 25.30 36.05
C ARG A 5 -37.99 25.39 34.89
N GLN A 6 -37.49 26.59 34.58
CA GLN A 6 -36.46 26.75 33.54
C GLN A 6 -35.08 26.30 34.00
N LEU A 7 -34.77 26.39 35.31
CA LEU A 7 -33.51 25.89 35.85
C LEU A 7 -33.46 24.36 35.93
N LEU A 8 -34.58 23.72 36.25
CA LEU A 8 -34.69 22.25 36.31
C LEU A 8 -34.61 21.59 34.91
N ASN A 9 -35.08 22.26 33.85
CA ASN A 9 -34.95 21.74 32.48
C ASN A 9 -33.53 21.89 31.89
N ARG A 10 -32.64 22.65 32.51
CA ARG A 10 -31.22 22.75 32.14
C ARG A 10 -30.33 21.71 32.86
N LEU A 11 -30.81 21.09 33.92
CA LEU A 11 -30.06 20.05 34.67
C LEU A 11 -30.41 18.62 34.27
N VAL A 12 -31.48 18.43 33.51
CA VAL A 12 -31.74 17.15 32.84
C VAL A 12 -31.09 17.18 31.48
N GLY A 13 -29.74 17.21 31.45
CA GLY A 13 -28.98 16.89 30.26
C GLY A 13 -29.40 15.49 29.81
N THR A 14 -30.08 15.41 28.68
CA THR A 14 -30.28 14.15 27.93
C THR A 14 -28.90 13.51 27.74
N ARG A 15 -28.52 12.61 28.63
CA ARG A 15 -27.50 11.61 28.34
C ARG A 15 -28.05 10.82 27.16
N THR A 16 -27.67 11.24 25.96
CA THR A 16 -27.73 10.35 24.80
C THR A 16 -26.93 9.12 25.20
N LEU A 17 -27.61 8.05 25.53
CA LEU A 17 -27.03 6.73 25.62
C LEU A 17 -26.49 6.45 24.20
N THR A 18 -25.22 6.78 23.99
CA THR A 18 -24.47 6.25 22.87
C THR A 18 -24.52 4.74 23.08
N THR A 19 -25.39 4.07 22.38
CA THR A 19 -25.36 2.61 22.27
C THR A 19 -23.96 2.29 21.75
N ILE A 20 -23.06 1.87 22.62
CA ILE A 20 -21.78 1.26 22.26
C ILE A 20 -22.18 -0.06 21.60
N THR A 21 -22.38 -0.03 20.28
CA THR A 21 -22.41 -1.25 19.49
C THR A 21 -21.08 -1.94 19.78
N PRO A 22 -21.09 -3.20 20.26
CA PRO A 22 -19.86 -3.91 20.54
C PRO A 22 -19.01 -3.88 19.26
N LYS A 23 -17.78 -3.40 19.36
CA LYS A 23 -16.84 -3.38 18.25
C LYS A 23 -16.67 -4.82 17.80
N MET A 24 -17.09 -5.14 16.58
CA MET A 24 -16.99 -6.49 16.04
C MET A 24 -15.50 -6.82 15.94
N GLU A 25 -15.03 -7.79 16.71
CA GLU A 25 -13.67 -8.30 16.54
C GLU A 25 -13.67 -9.26 15.35
N PRO A 26 -12.73 -9.08 14.38
CA PRO A 26 -12.65 -9.99 13.24
C PRO A 26 -12.22 -11.38 13.71
N ARG A 27 -12.77 -12.41 13.11
CA ARG A 27 -12.21 -13.75 13.25
C ARG A 27 -10.91 -13.80 12.44
N ILE A 28 -9.81 -14.15 13.08
CA ILE A 28 -8.52 -14.38 12.38
C ILE A 28 -8.36 -15.90 12.29
N LEU A 29 -8.32 -16.42 11.06
CA LEU A 29 -8.22 -17.85 10.80
C LEU A 29 -6.87 -18.15 10.13
N PRO A 30 -5.96 -18.88 10.79
CA PRO A 30 -4.68 -19.27 10.21
C PRO A 30 -4.89 -20.25 9.05
N CYS A 31 -4.06 -20.14 8.03
CA CYS A 31 -4.03 -21.02 6.88
C CYS A 31 -2.63 -21.63 6.71
N ASP A 32 -2.57 -22.94 6.66
CA ASP A 32 -1.35 -23.68 6.35
C ASP A 32 -1.13 -23.67 4.83
N LEU A 33 -0.16 -22.87 4.38
CA LEU A 33 0.17 -22.71 2.96
C LEU A 33 0.64 -24.01 2.33
N SER A 34 1.35 -24.87 3.08
CA SER A 34 1.88 -26.15 2.60
C SER A 34 0.80 -27.17 2.29
N SER A 35 -0.40 -26.98 2.87
CA SER A 35 -1.56 -27.84 2.65
C SER A 35 -2.33 -27.53 1.36
N ILE A 36 -2.02 -26.41 0.67
CA ILE A 36 -2.78 -25.93 -0.48
C ILE A 36 -2.03 -26.23 -1.78
N THR A 37 -2.69 -26.94 -2.68
CA THR A 37 -2.19 -27.20 -4.03
C THR A 37 -3.17 -26.61 -5.06
N ILE A 38 -2.65 -25.92 -6.06
CA ILE A 38 -3.46 -25.33 -7.14
C ILE A 38 -3.05 -25.96 -8.47
N SER A 39 -4.02 -26.54 -9.19
CA SER A 39 -3.79 -27.09 -10.53
C SER A 39 -3.53 -25.99 -11.56
N GLU A 40 -3.06 -26.37 -12.75
CA GLU A 40 -2.86 -25.44 -13.88
C GLU A 40 -4.19 -24.80 -14.31
N GLU A 41 -5.30 -25.52 -14.22
CA GLU A 41 -6.64 -25.03 -14.54
C GLU A 41 -7.20 -24.12 -13.45
N GLY A 42 -6.50 -23.97 -12.31
CA GLY A 42 -6.87 -23.08 -11.23
C GLY A 42 -7.78 -23.71 -10.16
N SER A 43 -7.93 -25.06 -10.15
CA SER A 43 -8.64 -25.78 -9.09
C SER A 43 -7.79 -25.91 -7.83
N ALA A 44 -8.40 -25.80 -6.65
CA ALA A 44 -7.71 -25.89 -5.36
C ALA A 44 -7.98 -27.26 -4.70
N SER A 45 -6.91 -27.89 -4.18
CA SER A 45 -6.97 -29.04 -3.27
C SER A 45 -6.30 -28.63 -1.95
N ILE A 46 -6.97 -28.94 -0.81
CA ILE A 46 -6.52 -28.54 0.51
C ILE A 46 -6.50 -29.78 1.40
N SER A 47 -5.34 -30.12 1.94
CA SER A 47 -5.17 -31.34 2.76
C SER A 47 -5.35 -31.10 4.27
N ALA A 48 -5.20 -29.86 4.77
CA ALA A 48 -5.43 -29.54 6.17
C ALA A 48 -6.90 -29.15 6.43
N PRO A 49 -7.64 -29.86 7.27
CA PRO A 49 -9.07 -29.60 7.51
C PRO A 49 -9.37 -28.20 8.05
N ASP A 50 -8.51 -27.65 8.92
CA ASP A 50 -8.70 -26.31 9.48
C ASP A 50 -8.55 -25.23 8.41
N THR A 51 -7.55 -25.37 7.51
CA THR A 51 -7.33 -24.48 6.37
C THR A 51 -8.49 -24.57 5.38
N GLU A 52 -8.99 -25.78 5.09
CA GLU A 52 -10.16 -25.96 4.24
C GLU A 52 -11.40 -25.30 4.83
N THR A 53 -11.63 -25.48 6.13
CA THR A 53 -12.76 -24.86 6.86
C THR A 53 -12.65 -23.33 6.83
N ALA A 54 -11.46 -22.77 7.04
CA ALA A 54 -11.21 -21.33 6.97
C ALA A 54 -11.55 -20.77 5.58
N LEU A 55 -11.04 -21.40 4.52
CA LEU A 55 -11.25 -20.99 3.14
C LEU A 55 -12.72 -21.13 2.69
N ARG A 56 -13.40 -22.23 3.07
CA ARG A 56 -14.83 -22.40 2.81
C ARG A 56 -15.67 -21.36 3.55
N THR A 57 -15.37 -21.07 4.82
CA THR A 57 -16.01 -19.99 5.57
C THR A 57 -15.86 -18.64 4.87
N ALA A 58 -14.64 -18.32 4.41
CA ALA A 58 -14.38 -17.09 3.67
C ALA A 58 -15.14 -17.04 2.33
N SER A 59 -15.16 -18.16 1.60
CA SER A 59 -15.92 -18.30 0.35
C SER A 59 -17.43 -18.08 0.57
N ASP A 60 -18.02 -18.64 1.64
CA ASP A 60 -19.42 -18.45 1.97
C ASP A 60 -19.75 -17.00 2.31
N ILE A 61 -18.89 -16.32 3.06
CA ILE A 61 -19.03 -14.88 3.35
C ILE A 61 -19.03 -14.06 2.07
N LEU A 62 -18.15 -14.36 1.11
CA LEU A 62 -18.07 -13.66 -0.18
C LEU A 62 -19.30 -13.92 -1.06
N THR A 63 -19.74 -15.18 -1.16
CA THR A 63 -20.70 -15.61 -2.18
C THR A 63 -22.15 -15.65 -1.66
N LYS A 64 -22.37 -16.16 -0.43
CA LYS A 64 -23.70 -16.29 0.18
C LYS A 64 -24.10 -15.04 0.94
N ASP A 65 -23.21 -14.53 1.81
CA ASP A 65 -23.49 -13.35 2.64
C ASP A 65 -23.25 -12.04 1.87
N LYS A 66 -22.54 -12.08 0.73
CA LYS A 66 -22.17 -10.94 -0.11
C LYS A 66 -21.42 -9.87 0.69
N LYS A 67 -20.55 -10.29 1.61
CA LYS A 67 -19.74 -9.42 2.47
C LYS A 67 -18.27 -9.45 2.05
N VAL A 68 -17.48 -8.59 2.70
CA VAL A 68 -16.03 -8.51 2.48
C VAL A 68 -15.29 -9.56 3.31
N VAL A 69 -14.14 -10.01 2.79
CA VAL A 69 -13.18 -10.88 3.48
C VAL A 69 -11.78 -10.33 3.27
N VAL A 70 -10.93 -10.45 4.29
CA VAL A 70 -9.52 -10.11 4.16
C VAL A 70 -8.71 -11.37 3.91
N PHE A 71 -7.79 -11.30 2.95
CA PHE A 71 -6.93 -12.43 2.58
C PHE A 71 -5.53 -11.97 2.18
N PRO A 72 -4.49 -12.79 2.44
CA PRO A 72 -3.13 -12.50 2.03
C PRO A 72 -2.95 -12.68 0.52
N THR A 73 -2.07 -11.86 -0.05
CA THR A 73 -1.45 -12.11 -1.35
C THR A 73 0.06 -12.06 -1.18
N GLU A 74 0.83 -12.41 -2.21
CA GLU A 74 2.29 -12.27 -2.18
C GLU A 74 2.74 -10.80 -2.09
N THR A 75 1.86 -9.86 -2.48
CA THR A 75 2.12 -8.41 -2.45
C THR A 75 1.74 -7.76 -1.11
N VAL A 76 0.46 -7.65 -0.85
CA VAL A 76 -0.13 -7.08 0.37
C VAL A 76 -1.45 -7.79 0.69
N TYR A 77 -1.95 -7.67 1.90
CA TYR A 77 -3.28 -8.17 2.24
C TYR A 77 -4.36 -7.41 1.47
N GLY A 78 -5.31 -8.14 0.90
CA GLY A 78 -6.43 -7.62 0.13
C GLY A 78 -7.74 -7.62 0.92
N LEU A 79 -8.54 -6.55 0.77
CA LEU A 79 -9.95 -6.50 1.21
C LEU A 79 -10.83 -6.88 0.03
N GLY A 80 -11.33 -8.10 0.00
CA GLY A 80 -12.03 -8.67 -1.14
C GLY A 80 -13.54 -8.70 -1.01
N ALA A 81 -14.19 -8.56 -2.15
CA ALA A 81 -15.61 -8.84 -2.37
C ALA A 81 -15.80 -9.47 -3.75
N SER A 82 -16.93 -10.16 -3.98
CA SER A 82 -17.27 -10.67 -5.33
C SER A 82 -17.26 -9.51 -6.32
N ALA A 83 -16.43 -9.59 -7.36
CA ALA A 83 -16.29 -8.54 -8.37
C ALA A 83 -17.54 -8.39 -9.24
N LEU A 84 -18.38 -9.39 -9.31
CA LEU A 84 -19.59 -9.41 -10.15
C LEU A 84 -20.84 -8.90 -9.41
N ASP A 85 -20.72 -8.58 -8.11
CA ASP A 85 -21.82 -8.05 -7.31
C ASP A 85 -21.57 -6.59 -6.93
N ALA A 86 -22.29 -5.65 -7.54
CA ALA A 86 -22.13 -4.22 -7.29
C ALA A 86 -22.40 -3.81 -5.83
N SER A 87 -23.27 -4.56 -5.11
CA SER A 87 -23.56 -4.30 -3.70
C SER A 87 -22.41 -4.72 -2.81
N ALA A 88 -21.82 -5.91 -3.05
CA ALA A 88 -20.64 -6.40 -2.36
C ALA A 88 -19.43 -5.50 -2.61
N VAL A 89 -19.20 -5.09 -3.86
CA VAL A 89 -18.14 -4.11 -4.22
C VAL A 89 -18.30 -2.79 -3.46
N SER A 90 -19.54 -2.32 -3.25
CA SER A 90 -19.79 -1.08 -2.49
C SER A 90 -19.30 -1.16 -1.04
N LEU A 91 -19.30 -2.37 -0.44
CA LEU A 91 -18.79 -2.57 0.92
C LEU A 91 -17.27 -2.36 1.01
N ILE A 92 -16.52 -2.61 -0.06
CA ILE A 92 -15.09 -2.29 -0.10
C ILE A 92 -14.87 -0.79 0.11
N TYR A 93 -15.61 0.04 -0.64
CA TYR A 93 -15.49 1.49 -0.54
C TYR A 93 -15.88 2.02 0.84
N SER A 94 -17.02 1.57 1.38
CA SER A 94 -17.49 2.00 2.71
C SER A 94 -16.57 1.51 3.84
N THR A 95 -16.08 0.26 3.78
CA THR A 95 -15.17 -0.30 4.79
C THR A 95 -13.85 0.47 4.85
N LYS A 96 -13.29 0.86 3.70
CA LYS A 96 -12.02 1.59 3.62
C LYS A 96 -12.15 3.10 3.80
N GLY A 97 -13.34 3.68 3.63
CA GLY A 97 -13.47 5.13 3.39
C GLY A 97 -12.80 5.55 2.07
N ARG A 98 -12.88 4.69 1.03
CA ARG A 98 -12.24 4.91 -0.27
C ARG A 98 -13.14 5.75 -1.18
N PRO A 99 -12.61 6.75 -1.90
CA PRO A 99 -13.34 7.45 -2.95
C PRO A 99 -13.81 6.48 -4.05
N SER A 100 -15.04 6.65 -4.51
CA SER A 100 -15.68 5.76 -5.49
C SER A 100 -15.16 5.93 -6.93
N ASP A 101 -14.42 6.99 -7.19
CA ASP A 101 -13.75 7.30 -8.45
C ASP A 101 -12.41 6.57 -8.64
N ASN A 102 -12.03 5.73 -7.67
CA ASN A 102 -10.76 5.02 -7.67
C ASN A 102 -11.01 3.52 -7.93
N PRO A 103 -10.74 3.01 -9.16
CA PRO A 103 -11.11 1.65 -9.57
C PRO A 103 -10.43 0.57 -8.73
N LEU A 104 -10.88 -0.66 -8.90
CA LEU A 104 -10.40 -1.84 -8.16
C LEU A 104 -9.71 -2.82 -9.10
N ILE A 105 -8.74 -3.55 -8.57
CA ILE A 105 -8.11 -4.68 -9.26
C ILE A 105 -8.94 -5.93 -9.00
N VAL A 106 -9.28 -6.65 -10.06
CA VAL A 106 -9.97 -7.93 -10.03
C VAL A 106 -8.96 -9.06 -9.99
N HIS A 107 -9.09 -9.94 -9.01
CA HIS A 107 -8.22 -11.10 -8.82
C HIS A 107 -8.92 -12.36 -9.34
N ILE A 108 -8.17 -13.17 -10.08
CA ILE A 108 -8.65 -14.41 -10.73
C ILE A 108 -7.78 -15.60 -10.33
N SER A 109 -8.32 -16.82 -10.44
CA SER A 109 -7.56 -18.07 -10.19
C SER A 109 -7.10 -18.78 -11.47
N SER A 110 -7.67 -18.43 -12.63
CA SER A 110 -7.39 -19.10 -13.90
C SER A 110 -7.54 -18.17 -15.12
N LYS A 111 -6.92 -18.58 -16.25
CA LYS A 111 -7.11 -17.88 -17.54
C LYS A 111 -8.56 -18.01 -18.05
N ALA A 112 -9.27 -19.11 -17.72
CA ALA A 112 -10.69 -19.26 -18.05
C ALA A 112 -11.56 -18.20 -17.33
N MET A 113 -11.26 -17.92 -16.05
CA MET A 113 -11.95 -16.87 -15.30
C MET A 113 -11.65 -15.48 -15.90
N LEU A 114 -10.44 -15.21 -16.39
CA LEU A 114 -10.13 -13.97 -17.13
C LEU A 114 -11.07 -13.83 -18.32
N GLN A 115 -11.17 -14.88 -19.14
CA GLN A 115 -11.94 -14.83 -20.39
C GLN A 115 -13.42 -14.45 -20.14
N SER A 116 -13.98 -14.84 -18.98
CA SER A 116 -15.36 -14.50 -18.63
C SER A 116 -15.59 -13.00 -18.34
N LEU A 117 -14.54 -12.23 -18.06
CA LEU A 117 -14.59 -10.80 -17.77
C LEU A 117 -14.47 -9.92 -19.01
N LEU A 118 -13.99 -10.50 -20.11
CA LEU A 118 -13.64 -9.78 -21.33
C LEU A 118 -14.81 -9.75 -22.32
N PRO A 119 -14.88 -8.75 -23.20
CA PRO A 119 -15.82 -8.79 -24.32
C PRO A 119 -15.57 -10.05 -25.17
N PRO A 120 -16.63 -10.74 -25.63
CA PRO A 120 -16.50 -11.99 -26.42
C PRO A 120 -15.64 -11.87 -27.68
N SER A 121 -15.58 -10.66 -28.26
CA SER A 121 -14.78 -10.37 -29.46
C SER A 121 -13.33 -10.00 -29.18
N TYR A 122 -12.94 -9.85 -27.90
CA TYR A 122 -11.58 -9.43 -27.56
C TYR A 122 -10.59 -10.59 -27.67
N THR A 123 -9.51 -10.35 -28.39
CA THR A 123 -8.39 -11.28 -28.50
C THR A 123 -7.19 -10.74 -27.74
N ILE A 124 -6.63 -11.55 -26.83
CA ILE A 124 -5.44 -11.20 -26.06
C ILE A 124 -4.26 -11.07 -27.03
N SER A 125 -3.56 -9.93 -26.97
CA SER A 125 -2.39 -9.68 -27.82
C SER A 125 -1.24 -10.63 -27.48
N SER A 126 -0.35 -10.88 -28.44
CA SER A 126 0.84 -11.71 -28.22
C SER A 126 1.77 -11.12 -27.13
N THR A 127 1.82 -9.80 -27.01
CA THR A 127 2.55 -9.10 -25.92
C THR A 127 1.95 -9.45 -24.55
N TYR A 128 0.63 -9.36 -24.40
CA TYR A 128 -0.04 -9.73 -23.14
C TYR A 128 0.10 -11.23 -22.84
N ALA A 129 0.01 -12.09 -23.84
CA ALA A 129 0.22 -13.52 -23.65
C ALA A 129 1.61 -13.81 -23.06
N LYS A 130 2.68 -13.19 -23.62
CA LYS A 130 4.05 -13.31 -23.08
C LYS A 130 4.18 -12.80 -21.65
N LEU A 131 3.56 -11.67 -21.33
CA LEU A 131 3.58 -11.11 -19.96
C LEU A 131 2.83 -12.01 -18.96
N MET A 132 1.68 -12.53 -19.37
CA MET A 132 0.90 -13.48 -18.55
C MET A 132 1.66 -14.79 -18.32
N ASP A 133 2.32 -15.32 -19.33
CA ASP A 133 3.10 -16.56 -19.22
C ASP A 133 4.35 -16.37 -18.34
N ALA A 134 4.95 -15.18 -18.36
CA ALA A 134 6.13 -14.87 -17.57
C ALA A 134 5.81 -14.52 -16.09
N PHE A 135 4.68 -13.84 -15.81
CA PHE A 135 4.42 -13.22 -14.53
C PHE A 135 3.10 -13.61 -13.86
N TRP A 136 2.28 -14.45 -14.48
CA TRP A 136 1.09 -15.01 -13.85
C TRP A 136 1.22 -16.52 -13.61
N PRO A 137 0.95 -16.95 -12.37
CA PRO A 137 0.51 -16.18 -11.22
C PRO A 137 1.64 -15.34 -10.62
N GLY A 138 1.32 -14.07 -10.21
CA GLY A 138 2.33 -13.17 -9.64
C GLY A 138 1.90 -11.70 -9.55
N PRO A 139 2.87 -10.81 -9.22
CA PRO A 139 2.61 -9.42 -8.87
C PRO A 139 2.48 -8.48 -10.09
N LEU A 140 1.86 -8.96 -11.18
CA LEU A 140 1.54 -8.17 -12.38
C LEU A 140 0.04 -7.99 -12.54
N THR A 141 -0.40 -6.77 -12.72
CA THR A 141 -1.77 -6.38 -13.08
C THR A 141 -1.79 -5.83 -14.50
N LEU A 142 -2.68 -6.32 -15.33
CA LEU A 142 -2.86 -5.87 -16.71
C LEU A 142 -4.25 -5.22 -16.87
N LEU A 143 -4.32 -4.15 -17.65
CA LEU A 143 -5.58 -3.54 -18.06
C LEU A 143 -6.15 -4.28 -19.28
N PHE A 144 -7.43 -4.59 -19.22
CA PHE A 144 -8.18 -5.20 -20.34
C PHE A 144 -9.41 -4.34 -20.65
N PRO A 145 -9.94 -4.40 -21.87
CA PRO A 145 -11.28 -3.88 -22.15
C PRO A 145 -12.31 -4.56 -21.25
N THR A 146 -13.21 -3.80 -20.64
CA THR A 146 -14.25 -4.37 -19.79
C THR A 146 -15.45 -4.86 -20.59
N ASN A 147 -16.07 -5.96 -20.14
CA ASN A 147 -17.42 -6.32 -20.55
C ASN A 147 -18.42 -5.70 -19.55
N PRO A 148 -19.14 -4.61 -19.92
CA PRO A 148 -20.01 -3.90 -18.98
C PRO A 148 -21.27 -4.70 -18.58
N GLU A 149 -21.61 -5.76 -19.30
CA GLU A 149 -22.71 -6.66 -18.94
C GLU A 149 -22.32 -7.61 -17.78
N VAL A 150 -21.00 -7.84 -17.59
CA VAL A 150 -20.47 -8.76 -16.58
C VAL A 150 -19.83 -8.02 -15.41
N VAL A 151 -19.01 -6.99 -15.72
CA VAL A 151 -18.26 -6.25 -14.71
C VAL A 151 -19.01 -4.97 -14.32
N PRO A 152 -19.48 -4.87 -13.07
CA PRO A 152 -20.16 -3.66 -12.60
C PRO A 152 -19.29 -2.40 -12.74
N SER A 153 -19.87 -1.29 -13.16
CA SER A 153 -19.18 0.01 -13.30
C SER A 153 -18.49 0.48 -12.01
N LYS A 154 -18.96 0.04 -10.85
CA LYS A 154 -18.31 0.31 -9.55
C LYS A 154 -16.91 -0.31 -9.44
N VAL A 155 -16.62 -1.43 -10.11
CA VAL A 155 -15.30 -2.04 -10.13
C VAL A 155 -14.33 -1.18 -10.96
N THR A 156 -14.80 -0.71 -12.09
CA THR A 156 -13.99 0.08 -13.04
C THR A 156 -14.03 1.59 -12.76
N ALA A 157 -14.81 2.04 -11.77
CA ALA A 157 -15.11 3.47 -11.55
C ALA A 157 -15.62 4.17 -12.84
N GLY A 158 -16.33 3.43 -13.70
CA GLY A 158 -16.85 3.93 -14.97
C GLY A 158 -15.85 3.94 -16.14
N HIS A 159 -14.61 3.48 -15.94
CA HIS A 159 -13.66 3.36 -17.04
C HIS A 159 -14.02 2.23 -18.00
N PRO A 160 -13.61 2.33 -19.28
CA PRO A 160 -13.84 1.28 -20.27
C PRO A 160 -12.91 0.09 -20.12
N THR A 161 -12.04 0.11 -19.11
CA THR A 161 -11.06 -0.95 -18.83
C THR A 161 -11.25 -1.53 -17.44
N VAL A 162 -10.88 -2.79 -17.27
CA VAL A 162 -10.78 -3.50 -16.00
C VAL A 162 -9.34 -3.93 -15.75
N ALA A 163 -8.84 -3.66 -14.54
CA ALA A 163 -7.51 -4.12 -14.09
C ALA A 163 -7.64 -5.55 -13.54
N VAL A 164 -6.89 -6.50 -14.09
CA VAL A 164 -6.96 -7.91 -13.68
C VAL A 164 -5.59 -8.43 -13.30
N ARG A 165 -5.55 -9.29 -12.28
CA ARG A 165 -4.36 -9.96 -11.78
C ARG A 165 -4.65 -11.40 -11.38
N MET A 166 -3.70 -12.28 -11.58
CA MET A 166 -3.69 -13.64 -11.01
C MET A 166 -2.60 -13.69 -9.92
N PRO A 167 -2.97 -13.62 -8.62
CA PRO A 167 -1.98 -13.63 -7.52
C PRO A 167 -1.29 -15.00 -7.43
N SER A 168 -0.05 -15.04 -6.92
CA SER A 168 0.67 -16.30 -6.72
C SER A 168 0.41 -16.94 -5.35
N HIS A 169 -0.07 -16.17 -4.36
CA HIS A 169 -0.25 -16.66 -3.00
C HIS A 169 -1.30 -17.79 -2.93
N PRO A 170 -0.97 -18.96 -2.33
CA PRO A 170 -1.86 -20.11 -2.31
C PRO A 170 -3.25 -19.84 -1.72
N VAL A 171 -3.32 -19.11 -0.59
CA VAL A 171 -4.60 -18.75 0.07
C VAL A 171 -5.48 -17.91 -0.86
N ALA A 172 -4.91 -16.90 -1.53
CA ALA A 172 -5.67 -16.06 -2.46
C ALA A 172 -6.24 -16.89 -3.62
N ARG A 173 -5.41 -17.72 -4.24
CA ARG A 173 -5.83 -18.57 -5.37
C ARG A 173 -6.87 -19.59 -4.95
N ALA A 174 -6.68 -20.26 -3.80
CA ALA A 174 -7.63 -21.23 -3.28
C ALA A 174 -8.98 -20.57 -2.93
N LEU A 175 -8.97 -19.40 -2.30
CA LEU A 175 -10.19 -18.65 -1.99
C LEU A 175 -10.96 -18.29 -3.26
N ILE A 176 -10.28 -17.76 -4.29
CA ILE A 176 -10.92 -17.40 -5.57
C ILE A 176 -11.49 -18.65 -6.27
N ALA A 177 -10.75 -19.75 -6.26
CA ALA A 177 -11.18 -21.01 -6.84
C ALA A 177 -12.42 -21.60 -6.13
N LEU A 178 -12.39 -21.65 -4.80
CA LEU A 178 -13.52 -22.15 -3.99
C LEU A 178 -14.76 -21.26 -4.09
N ALA A 179 -14.58 -19.95 -4.14
CA ALA A 179 -15.66 -19.00 -4.35
C ALA A 179 -16.22 -19.08 -5.78
N ASN A 180 -15.48 -19.64 -6.71
CA ASN A 180 -15.79 -19.72 -8.13
C ASN A 180 -16.29 -18.38 -8.72
N THR A 181 -15.69 -17.28 -8.25
CA THR A 181 -16.01 -15.91 -8.69
C THR A 181 -14.76 -15.05 -8.63
N PRO A 182 -14.52 -14.15 -9.59
CA PRO A 182 -13.45 -13.18 -9.49
C PRO A 182 -13.68 -12.25 -8.28
N ILE A 183 -12.59 -11.86 -7.61
CA ILE A 183 -12.63 -11.05 -6.38
C ILE A 183 -12.01 -9.68 -6.66
N ALA A 184 -12.81 -8.61 -6.52
CA ALA A 184 -12.29 -7.25 -6.49
C ALA A 184 -11.62 -7.00 -5.13
N ALA A 185 -10.34 -6.65 -5.12
CA ALA A 185 -9.62 -6.43 -3.87
C ALA A 185 -8.56 -5.32 -3.96
N PRO A 186 -8.75 -4.16 -3.35
CA PRO A 186 -7.66 -3.25 -2.99
C PRO A 186 -6.95 -3.75 -1.73
N SER A 187 -5.84 -3.09 -1.33
CA SER A 187 -5.16 -3.36 -0.05
C SER A 187 -6.12 -3.22 1.15
N ALA A 188 -5.93 -4.02 2.20
CA ALA A 188 -6.86 -4.11 3.35
C ALA A 188 -6.55 -3.10 4.46
N ASN A 189 -6.44 -1.80 4.11
CA ASN A 189 -6.23 -0.67 5.03
C ASN A 189 -7.28 0.41 4.84
N SER A 190 -7.45 1.29 5.83
CA SER A 190 -8.17 2.55 5.66
C SER A 190 -7.52 3.38 4.56
N SER A 191 -8.32 4.06 3.72
CA SER A 191 -7.80 4.82 2.58
C SER A 191 -6.73 5.83 3.01
N GLY A 192 -5.62 5.87 2.27
CA GLY A 192 -4.49 6.76 2.53
C GLY A 192 -3.40 6.21 3.45
N LYS A 193 -3.67 5.19 4.27
CA LYS A 193 -2.68 4.57 5.16
C LYS A 193 -1.75 3.60 4.42
N PRO A 194 -0.61 3.18 5.03
CA PRO A 194 0.26 2.15 4.49
C PRO A 194 -0.48 0.83 4.25
N SER A 195 -0.09 0.10 3.20
CA SER A 195 -0.70 -1.19 2.87
C SER A 195 -0.28 -2.28 3.86
N PRO A 196 -1.20 -3.12 4.35
CA PRO A 196 -0.88 -4.15 5.33
C PRO A 196 -0.16 -5.33 4.67
N THR A 197 0.93 -5.77 5.29
CA THR A 197 1.71 -6.94 4.86
C THR A 197 1.60 -8.12 5.81
N LYS A 198 0.81 -7.98 6.90
CA LYS A 198 0.52 -9.01 7.90
C LYS A 198 -0.94 -8.92 8.35
N ALA A 199 -1.50 -10.03 8.84
CA ALA A 199 -2.87 -10.06 9.36
C ALA A 199 -3.08 -9.10 10.54
N GLU A 200 -2.08 -8.96 11.41
CA GLU A 200 -2.10 -8.04 12.56
C GLU A 200 -2.22 -6.56 12.15
N HIS A 201 -1.61 -6.15 11.02
CA HIS A 201 -1.78 -4.80 10.47
C HIS A 201 -3.23 -4.51 10.12
N VAL A 202 -3.90 -5.50 9.50
CA VAL A 202 -5.33 -5.38 9.15
C VAL A 202 -6.20 -5.36 10.39
N ALA A 203 -5.93 -6.24 11.37
CA ALA A 203 -6.68 -6.29 12.62
C ALA A 203 -6.61 -4.97 13.39
N ALA A 204 -5.43 -4.35 13.42
CA ALA A 204 -5.21 -3.05 14.08
C ALA A 204 -5.97 -1.90 13.38
N ASP A 205 -6.05 -1.90 12.04
CA ASP A 205 -6.67 -0.81 11.29
C ASP A 205 -8.16 -1.06 10.98
N LEU A 206 -8.53 -2.24 10.50
CA LEU A 206 -9.87 -2.57 10.03
C LEU A 206 -10.66 -3.50 10.97
N GLY A 207 -10.07 -3.93 12.10
CA GLY A 207 -10.60 -4.97 12.97
C GLY A 207 -12.08 -4.79 13.38
N GLY A 208 -12.55 -3.55 13.53
CA GLY A 208 -13.95 -3.27 13.83
C GLY A 208 -14.91 -3.23 12.64
N ARG A 209 -14.42 -3.48 11.42
CA ARG A 209 -15.16 -3.25 10.15
C ARG A 209 -15.17 -4.45 9.21
N VAL A 210 -14.39 -5.50 9.50
CA VAL A 210 -14.32 -6.72 8.69
C VAL A 210 -14.68 -7.94 9.52
N PRO A 211 -15.45 -8.90 8.97
CA PRO A 211 -15.89 -10.07 9.73
C PRO A 211 -14.80 -11.15 9.87
N LEU A 212 -13.92 -11.25 8.87
CA LEU A 212 -12.94 -12.33 8.76
C LEU A 212 -11.64 -11.86 8.13
N ILE A 213 -10.53 -12.34 8.71
CA ILE A 213 -9.17 -12.24 8.17
C ILE A 213 -8.63 -13.66 8.02
N LEU A 214 -8.27 -14.07 6.81
CA LEU A 214 -7.44 -15.25 6.58
C LEU A 214 -5.99 -14.86 6.84
N ASP A 215 -5.32 -15.59 7.72
CA ASP A 215 -3.92 -15.36 8.04
C ASP A 215 -3.03 -16.39 7.33
N GLY A 216 -2.28 -15.96 6.34
CA GLY A 216 -1.29 -16.76 5.61
C GLY A 216 0.14 -16.28 5.86
N GLY A 217 0.37 -15.55 6.96
CA GLY A 217 1.69 -15.00 7.30
C GLY A 217 2.00 -13.68 6.60
N ALA A 218 3.29 -13.28 6.64
CA ALA A 218 3.76 -12.05 6.03
C ALA A 218 3.84 -12.17 4.50
N CYS A 219 3.56 -11.07 3.80
CA CYS A 219 3.66 -11.01 2.35
C CYS A 219 5.14 -10.99 1.90
N ASP A 220 5.48 -11.80 0.87
CA ASP A 220 6.86 -11.97 0.41
C ASP A 220 7.41 -10.77 -0.38
N VAL A 221 6.55 -10.07 -1.14
CA VAL A 221 6.92 -8.92 -1.97
C VAL A 221 6.81 -7.60 -1.19
N GLY A 222 5.76 -7.45 -0.38
CA GLY A 222 5.56 -6.29 0.51
C GLY A 222 5.13 -4.99 -0.18
N LEU A 223 5.16 -4.93 -1.50
CA LEU A 223 4.67 -3.82 -2.34
C LEU A 223 3.53 -4.31 -3.22
N GLU A 224 2.63 -3.41 -3.61
CA GLU A 224 1.55 -3.75 -4.53
C GLU A 224 2.07 -4.15 -5.91
N SER A 225 1.22 -4.81 -6.68
CA SER A 225 1.50 -5.24 -8.05
C SER A 225 1.87 -4.08 -8.97
N THR A 226 2.73 -4.36 -9.93
CA THR A 226 2.96 -3.49 -11.09
C THR A 226 1.71 -3.46 -11.95
N VAL A 227 1.27 -2.27 -12.37
CA VAL A 227 0.11 -2.10 -13.24
C VAL A 227 0.54 -1.62 -14.61
N VAL A 228 0.15 -2.38 -15.63
CA VAL A 228 0.55 -2.14 -17.02
C VAL A 228 -0.68 -1.96 -17.89
N ASP A 229 -0.66 -0.91 -18.71
CA ASP A 229 -1.56 -0.68 -19.82
C ASP A 229 -0.81 -0.92 -21.15
N GLY A 230 -1.27 -1.84 -21.95
CA GLY A 230 -0.77 -2.15 -23.29
C GLY A 230 -1.90 -2.08 -24.33
N LEU A 231 -2.95 -1.29 -24.07
CA LEU A 231 -4.11 -1.15 -24.95
C LEU A 231 -3.99 0.01 -25.94
N ALA A 232 -2.95 0.85 -25.77
CA ALA A 232 -2.75 1.98 -26.67
C ALA A 232 -2.39 1.53 -28.09
N ALA A 233 -2.86 2.30 -29.08
CA ALA A 233 -2.73 1.97 -30.49
C ALA A 233 -1.26 1.93 -31.00
N ASP A 234 -0.33 2.57 -30.28
CA ASP A 234 1.10 2.55 -30.58
C ASP A 234 1.79 1.21 -30.24
N GLY A 235 1.06 0.30 -29.57
CA GLY A 235 1.55 -1.02 -29.18
C GLY A 235 2.59 -1.04 -28.06
N HIS A 236 2.87 0.11 -27.42
CA HIS A 236 3.81 0.19 -26.32
C HIS A 236 3.15 -0.11 -24.96
N LEU A 237 3.94 -0.58 -24.00
CA LEU A 237 3.49 -0.81 -22.62
C LEU A 237 3.68 0.45 -21.79
N ARG A 238 2.65 0.82 -21.03
CA ARG A 238 2.70 1.92 -20.06
C ARG A 238 2.60 1.38 -18.65
N VAL A 239 3.65 1.56 -17.88
CA VAL A 239 3.67 1.25 -16.44
C VAL A 239 2.98 2.39 -15.71
N LEU A 240 1.72 2.17 -15.32
CA LEU A 240 0.91 3.16 -14.61
C LEU A 240 1.28 3.24 -13.13
N ARG A 241 1.73 2.14 -12.57
CA ARG A 241 2.21 2.03 -11.19
C ARG A 241 3.33 1.01 -11.13
N PRO A 242 4.56 1.40 -10.79
CA PRO A 242 5.63 0.45 -10.52
C PRO A 242 5.32 -0.38 -9.26
N GLY A 243 5.72 -1.65 -9.23
CA GLY A 243 5.41 -2.59 -8.16
C GLY A 243 6.34 -3.80 -8.18
N GLY A 244 5.81 -4.98 -7.81
CA GLY A 244 6.59 -6.19 -7.60
C GLY A 244 7.22 -6.80 -8.87
N VAL A 245 6.76 -6.46 -10.08
CA VAL A 245 7.47 -6.74 -11.34
C VAL A 245 8.19 -5.48 -11.76
N THR A 246 9.49 -5.55 -11.99
CA THR A 246 10.31 -4.38 -12.33
C THR A 246 10.14 -3.97 -13.79
N VAL A 247 10.54 -2.75 -14.14
CA VAL A 247 10.53 -2.27 -15.53
C VAL A 247 11.48 -3.10 -16.36
N GLU A 248 12.64 -3.42 -15.81
CA GLU A 248 13.69 -4.23 -16.41
C GLU A 248 13.21 -5.67 -16.72
N ASP A 249 12.36 -6.23 -15.85
CA ASP A 249 11.72 -7.53 -16.08
C ASP A 249 10.74 -7.48 -17.24
N LEU A 250 9.93 -6.42 -17.32
CA LEU A 250 9.01 -6.21 -18.45
C LEU A 250 9.78 -6.06 -19.76
N GLU A 251 10.83 -5.20 -19.77
CA GLU A 251 11.69 -4.98 -20.93
C GLU A 251 12.36 -6.27 -21.43
N ARG A 252 12.82 -7.12 -20.50
CA ARG A 252 13.42 -8.42 -20.81
C ARG A 252 12.42 -9.34 -21.52
N VAL A 253 11.15 -9.37 -21.08
CA VAL A 253 10.12 -10.25 -21.67
C VAL A 253 9.69 -9.77 -23.06
N VAL A 254 9.59 -8.45 -23.27
CA VAL A 254 9.18 -7.89 -24.56
C VAL A 254 10.37 -7.57 -25.49
N GLY A 255 11.58 -7.80 -25.03
CA GLY A 255 12.81 -7.53 -25.80
C GLY A 255 12.79 -8.12 -27.20
N GLY A 256 13.28 -7.40 -28.19
CA GLY A 256 13.33 -7.79 -29.60
C GLY A 256 11.99 -7.69 -30.34
N SER A 257 10.88 -7.33 -29.69
CA SER A 257 9.56 -7.20 -30.33
C SER A 257 9.24 -5.80 -30.87
N GLY A 258 10.14 -4.81 -30.66
CA GLY A 258 9.87 -3.40 -30.97
C GLY A 258 8.93 -2.70 -29.97
N VAL A 259 8.44 -3.42 -28.94
CA VAL A 259 7.61 -2.85 -27.85
C VAL A 259 8.52 -2.12 -26.85
N ARG A 260 8.18 -0.88 -26.53
CA ARG A 260 8.84 -0.10 -25.49
C ARG A 260 8.05 -0.18 -24.19
N VAL A 261 8.74 -0.10 -23.05
CA VAL A 261 8.15 0.02 -21.72
C VAL A 261 8.32 1.47 -21.27
N LEU A 262 7.22 2.19 -21.09
CA LEU A 262 7.18 3.60 -20.72
C LEU A 262 6.63 3.73 -19.30
N VAL A 263 7.30 4.47 -18.44
CA VAL A 263 6.89 4.69 -17.04
C VAL A 263 6.22 6.05 -16.91
N HIS A 264 5.03 6.09 -16.33
CA HIS A 264 4.29 7.33 -16.04
C HIS A 264 5.10 8.23 -15.10
N ARG A 265 5.14 9.52 -15.38
CA ARG A 265 5.92 10.57 -14.70
C ARG A 265 7.46 10.45 -14.81
N ARG A 266 7.97 9.42 -15.47
CA ARG A 266 9.40 9.33 -15.84
C ARG A 266 9.59 9.57 -17.33
N ASP A 267 8.81 8.87 -18.16
CA ASP A 267 8.98 8.85 -19.62
C ASP A 267 7.84 9.59 -20.35
N TYR A 268 6.70 9.80 -19.68
CA TYR A 268 5.55 10.54 -20.18
C TYR A 268 4.68 11.08 -19.05
N GLU A 269 3.91 12.13 -19.35
CA GLU A 269 2.85 12.67 -18.51
C GLU A 269 1.50 12.54 -19.23
N ASP A 270 0.44 12.30 -18.49
CA ASP A 270 -0.92 12.20 -19.02
C ASP A 270 -1.91 12.85 -18.04
N GLU A 271 -2.26 14.11 -18.31
CA GLU A 271 -3.17 14.89 -17.47
C GLU A 271 -4.56 14.23 -17.32
N LYS A 272 -5.02 13.49 -18.35
CA LYS A 272 -6.32 12.78 -18.27
C LYS A 272 -6.25 11.60 -17.32
N GLN A 273 -5.15 10.84 -17.35
CA GLN A 273 -4.90 9.76 -16.38
C GLN A 273 -4.69 10.30 -14.97
N GLU A 274 -4.11 11.47 -14.81
CA GLU A 274 -3.96 12.12 -13.51
C GLU A 274 -5.30 12.62 -12.96
N ALA A 275 -6.16 13.19 -13.80
CA ALA A 275 -7.49 13.64 -13.42
C ALA A 275 -8.45 12.48 -13.11
N ALA A 276 -8.42 11.41 -13.93
CA ALA A 276 -9.25 10.22 -13.81
C ALA A 276 -8.43 8.92 -13.90
N PRO A 277 -7.75 8.51 -12.80
CA PRO A 277 -6.84 7.37 -12.82
C PRO A 277 -7.55 6.06 -13.11
N THR A 278 -6.99 5.30 -14.05
CA THR A 278 -7.49 3.99 -14.43
C THR A 278 -7.06 2.86 -13.48
N THR A 279 -6.23 3.16 -12.48
CA THR A 279 -5.72 2.18 -11.51
C THR A 279 -5.51 2.79 -10.11
N PRO A 280 -5.58 1.97 -9.04
CA PRO A 280 -5.29 2.42 -7.68
C PRO A 280 -3.87 2.97 -7.51
N GLY A 281 -3.72 4.00 -6.65
CA GLY A 281 -2.42 4.51 -6.21
C GLY A 281 -1.78 5.56 -7.13
N MET A 282 -2.50 6.10 -8.12
CA MET A 282 -2.03 7.21 -8.95
C MET A 282 -2.29 8.59 -8.31
N LYS A 283 -3.42 8.76 -7.60
CA LYS A 283 -3.84 10.05 -6.97
C LYS A 283 -3.33 10.20 -5.54
N TYR A 284 -3.12 11.47 -5.15
CA TYR A 284 -3.03 11.99 -3.78
C TYR A 284 -1.89 11.45 -2.90
N ARG A 285 -1.68 12.12 -1.78
CA ARG A 285 -0.92 11.61 -0.64
C ARG A 285 -1.49 10.25 -0.25
N HIS A 286 -0.67 9.22 -0.28
CA HIS A 286 -1.05 7.84 -0.03
C HIS A 286 0.05 7.15 0.78
N TYR A 287 -0.28 6.04 1.41
CA TYR A 287 0.67 5.27 2.23
C TYR A 287 1.20 6.01 3.46
N ALA A 288 0.51 7.08 3.88
CA ALA A 288 0.95 7.90 4.99
C ALA A 288 0.45 7.34 6.33
N PRO A 289 1.34 7.03 7.29
CA PRO A 289 0.95 6.78 8.67
C PRO A 289 0.43 8.06 9.34
N ARG A 290 0.03 8.01 10.62
CA ARG A 290 -0.37 9.20 11.37
C ARG A 290 0.81 10.11 11.66
N SER A 291 1.95 9.50 12.02
CA SER A 291 3.19 10.24 12.24
C SER A 291 3.68 10.85 10.91
N PRO A 292 4.13 12.12 10.90
CA PRO A 292 4.67 12.74 9.68
C PRO A 292 5.91 12.00 9.19
N VAL A 293 5.99 11.81 7.88
CA VAL A 293 7.09 11.12 7.20
C VAL A 293 7.91 12.14 6.42
N TYR A 294 9.23 12.09 6.54
CA TYR A 294 10.17 12.87 5.75
C TYR A 294 11.12 11.94 5.01
N LEU A 295 11.28 12.18 3.71
CA LEU A 295 12.21 11.46 2.86
C LEU A 295 13.56 12.17 2.87
N LEU A 296 14.62 11.48 3.29
CA LEU A 296 15.99 11.98 3.28
C LEU A 296 16.70 11.46 2.02
N MET A 297 17.07 12.39 1.12
CA MET A 297 17.83 12.10 -0.11
C MET A 297 19.27 12.54 0.04
N GLN A 298 20.21 11.65 -0.26
CA GLN A 298 21.63 11.96 -0.23
C GLN A 298 22.05 12.68 -1.54
N THR A 299 22.82 13.75 -1.41
CA THR A 299 23.50 14.35 -2.59
C THR A 299 24.83 13.65 -2.78
N SER A 300 25.08 13.10 -3.97
CA SER A 300 26.42 12.65 -4.34
C SER A 300 27.35 13.87 -4.49
N THR A 301 28.59 13.76 -3.98
CA THR A 301 29.61 14.82 -4.03
C THR A 301 30.04 15.23 -5.44
N GLY A 302 29.40 14.69 -6.49
CA GLY A 302 29.69 14.96 -7.92
C GLY A 302 28.59 15.67 -8.71
N ASP A 303 27.39 15.84 -8.14
CA ASP A 303 26.24 16.37 -8.90
C ASP A 303 26.13 17.90 -8.74
N THR A 304 27.14 18.64 -9.26
CA THR A 304 27.14 20.12 -9.33
C THR A 304 26.36 20.66 -10.53
N GLY A 305 25.58 19.84 -11.20
CA GLY A 305 24.93 20.19 -12.46
C GLY A 305 23.47 19.82 -12.58
N SER A 306 22.57 20.52 -11.91
CA SER A 306 21.33 21.07 -12.48
C SER A 306 20.37 21.62 -11.40
N THR A 307 19.97 22.88 -11.55
CA THR A 307 18.73 23.56 -11.11
C THR A 307 18.47 23.83 -9.62
N LEU A 308 19.29 23.41 -8.67
CA LEU A 308 19.23 23.98 -7.33
C LEU A 308 20.17 25.20 -7.29
N GLY A 309 19.62 26.40 -7.10
CA GLY A 309 20.41 27.60 -6.83
C GLY A 309 21.39 27.34 -5.69
N ALA A 310 22.50 28.10 -5.63
CA ALA A 310 23.63 27.92 -4.72
C ALA A 310 23.29 27.98 -3.20
N GLU A 311 22.21 27.36 -2.77
CA GLU A 311 21.95 27.07 -1.36
C GLU A 311 22.77 25.83 -0.99
N THR A 312 23.62 25.98 0.01
CA THR A 312 24.45 24.89 0.54
C THR A 312 23.51 23.82 1.12
N VAL A 313 23.54 22.60 0.52
CA VAL A 313 22.79 21.46 1.04
C VAL A 313 23.20 21.22 2.50
N PRO A 314 22.25 21.17 3.45
CA PRO A 314 22.55 21.00 4.86
C PRO A 314 23.18 19.62 5.15
N SER A 315 24.00 19.55 6.17
CA SER A 315 24.42 18.27 6.73
C SER A 315 23.21 17.51 7.32
N VAL A 316 23.34 16.19 7.49
CA VAL A 316 22.29 15.37 8.11
C VAL A 316 21.86 15.95 9.46
N LYS A 317 22.81 16.42 10.28
CA LYS A 317 22.55 17.01 11.58
C LYS A 317 21.71 18.30 11.49
N GLU A 318 22.09 19.20 10.59
CA GLU A 318 21.36 20.47 10.37
C GLU A 318 19.95 20.23 9.85
N ALA A 319 19.80 19.28 8.91
CA ALA A 319 18.50 18.91 8.37
C ALA A 319 17.56 18.34 9.45
N ILE A 320 18.05 17.40 10.28
CA ILE A 320 17.26 16.82 11.37
C ILE A 320 16.89 17.90 12.41
N ALA A 321 17.83 18.77 12.80
CA ALA A 321 17.54 19.86 13.71
C ALA A 321 16.45 20.80 13.16
N SER A 322 16.53 21.16 11.87
CA SER A 322 15.52 22.00 11.21
C SER A 322 14.13 21.32 11.17
N LEU A 323 14.08 20.02 10.87
CA LEU A 323 12.83 19.25 10.86
C LEU A 323 12.20 19.19 12.26
N LEU A 324 13.00 18.92 13.29
CA LEU A 324 12.49 18.83 14.66
C LEU A 324 11.95 20.18 15.15
N ALA A 325 12.58 21.29 14.75
CA ALA A 325 12.12 22.65 15.09
C ALA A 325 10.75 23.02 14.47
N GLN A 326 10.34 22.34 13.41
CA GLN A 326 9.04 22.57 12.74
C GLN A 326 7.89 21.76 13.35
N LEU A 327 8.18 20.82 14.27
CA LEU A 327 7.13 20.01 14.88
C LEU A 327 6.24 20.88 15.80
N PRO A 328 4.90 20.88 15.64
CA PRO A 328 4.00 21.86 16.31
C PRO A 328 4.00 21.77 17.85
N TRP A 329 4.42 20.63 18.40
CA TRP A 329 4.49 20.38 19.85
C TRP A 329 5.90 20.56 20.43
N VAL A 330 6.89 20.86 19.59
CA VAL A 330 8.23 21.27 19.98
C VAL A 330 8.20 22.78 20.17
N THR A 331 7.41 23.27 21.14
CA THR A 331 7.42 24.68 21.49
C THR A 331 8.69 25.01 22.27
N VAL A 332 9.36 26.08 21.84
CA VAL A 332 10.65 26.61 22.34
C VAL A 332 10.71 26.79 23.88
N GLY A 333 9.57 26.79 24.58
CA GLY A 333 9.48 26.97 26.05
C GLY A 333 9.52 25.67 26.88
N GLU A 334 9.27 24.50 26.27
CA GLU A 334 9.18 23.24 27.04
C GLU A 334 10.42 22.35 26.87
N LEU A 335 11.22 22.56 25.85
CA LEU A 335 12.36 21.72 25.49
C LEU A 335 13.59 21.85 26.41
N GLY A 336 13.70 22.91 27.17
CA GLY A 336 14.80 23.14 28.13
C GLY A 336 14.45 22.87 29.59
N GLN A 337 13.22 22.49 29.91
CA GLN A 337 12.81 22.23 31.29
C GLN A 337 13.17 20.82 31.72
N ALA A 338 13.70 20.69 32.92
CA ALA A 338 13.94 19.39 33.55
C ALA A 338 12.62 18.63 33.68
N GLY A 339 12.43 17.58 32.83
CA GLY A 339 11.21 16.76 32.80
C GLY A 339 10.48 16.72 31.42
N ALA A 340 10.94 17.46 30.42
CA ALA A 340 10.39 17.33 29.07
C ALA A 340 10.64 15.90 28.51
N ARG A 341 9.59 15.30 27.93
CA ARG A 341 9.74 13.99 27.29
C ARG A 341 10.68 14.07 26.09
N PRO A 342 11.46 13.01 25.80
CA PRO A 342 12.25 12.98 24.59
C PRO A 342 11.37 13.00 23.34
N VAL A 343 11.89 13.58 22.25
CA VAL A 343 11.27 13.46 20.92
C VAL A 343 11.60 12.08 20.37
N LYS A 344 10.58 11.27 20.06
CA LYS A 344 10.74 9.96 19.47
C LYS A 344 10.86 10.07 17.97
N VAL A 345 12.02 9.72 17.43
CA VAL A 345 12.30 9.76 15.99
C VAL A 345 12.41 8.33 15.46
N GLY A 346 11.45 7.94 14.61
CA GLY A 346 11.51 6.71 13.84
C GLY A 346 12.47 6.85 12.66
N LEU A 347 13.35 5.90 12.45
CA LEU A 347 14.27 5.87 11.31
C LEU A 347 14.14 4.57 10.53
N LEU A 348 13.80 4.70 9.26
CA LEU A 348 13.86 3.64 8.26
C LEU A 348 15.05 3.89 7.36
N SER A 349 16.11 3.08 7.46
CA SER A 349 17.34 3.29 6.71
C SER A 349 18.06 1.98 6.40
N CYS A 350 18.95 2.03 5.41
CA CYS A 350 19.82 0.90 5.06
C CYS A 350 21.01 0.84 6.03
N PRO A 351 21.27 -0.30 6.68
CA PRO A 351 22.32 -0.40 7.71
C PRO A 351 23.74 -0.09 7.21
N ASP A 352 23.98 -0.34 5.92
CA ASP A 352 25.26 -0.16 5.24
C ASP A 352 25.39 1.21 4.54
N SER A 353 24.45 2.12 4.77
CA SER A 353 24.46 3.42 4.12
C SER A 353 25.33 4.46 4.83
N PRO A 354 25.93 5.42 4.09
CA PRO A 354 26.60 6.58 4.67
C PRO A 354 25.67 7.43 5.54
N LEU A 355 24.39 7.55 5.18
CA LEU A 355 23.38 8.28 5.96
C LEU A 355 23.20 7.65 7.35
N THR A 356 23.03 6.33 7.40
CA THR A 356 22.89 5.60 8.66
C THR A 356 24.13 5.76 9.54
N ALA A 357 25.33 5.70 8.95
CA ALA A 357 26.59 5.95 9.65
C ALA A 357 26.65 7.36 10.24
N SER A 358 26.26 8.39 9.45
CA SER A 358 26.23 9.79 9.90
C SER A 358 25.22 10.01 11.04
N ILE A 359 24.01 9.41 10.95
CA ILE A 359 23.01 9.46 12.03
C ILE A 359 23.50 8.70 13.26
N GLY A 360 24.25 7.60 13.10
CA GLY A 360 24.82 6.81 14.18
C GLY A 360 25.79 7.60 15.07
N THR A 361 26.44 8.63 14.53
CA THR A 361 27.35 9.54 15.26
C THR A 361 26.63 10.70 15.94
N LEU A 362 25.34 10.91 15.66
CA LEU A 362 24.54 11.93 16.34
C LEU A 362 24.25 11.44 17.77
N GLU A 363 24.78 12.14 18.75
CA GLU A 363 24.44 11.93 20.16
C GLU A 363 22.95 12.10 20.38
N CYS A 364 22.40 11.49 21.45
CA CYS A 364 20.98 11.60 21.84
C CYS A 364 20.53 13.04 22.19
N GLU A 365 21.34 14.05 21.87
CA GLU A 365 21.08 15.46 22.09
C GLU A 365 21.13 16.21 20.75
N GLY A 366 19.98 16.73 20.30
CA GLY A 366 19.85 17.74 19.26
C GLY A 366 19.79 19.15 19.89
N ALA A 367 20.04 20.19 19.10
CA ALA A 367 19.71 21.56 19.47
C ALA A 367 18.54 22.04 18.60
N ASP A 368 17.58 22.77 19.21
CA ASP A 368 16.56 23.48 18.45
C ASP A 368 17.15 24.71 17.76
N ALA A 369 16.35 25.42 16.95
CA ALA A 369 16.77 26.64 16.27
C ALA A 369 17.21 27.77 17.22
N ALA A 370 16.87 27.68 18.52
CA ALA A 370 17.25 28.62 19.58
C ALA A 370 18.47 28.15 20.39
N GLY A 371 19.08 26.99 20.04
CA GLY A 371 20.23 26.42 20.75
C GLY A 371 19.88 25.64 22.02
N SER A 372 18.59 25.37 22.27
CA SER A 372 18.13 24.55 23.40
C SER A 372 18.36 23.08 23.11
N ARG A 373 18.84 22.31 24.09
CA ARG A 373 19.10 20.87 23.92
C ARG A 373 17.79 20.08 23.87
N VAL A 374 17.56 19.39 22.76
CA VAL A 374 16.44 18.45 22.56
C VAL A 374 16.97 17.03 22.78
N ARG A 375 16.38 16.29 23.70
CA ARG A 375 16.69 14.88 23.88
C ARG A 375 15.95 14.07 22.80
N ILE A 376 16.69 13.27 22.01
CA ILE A 376 16.12 12.44 20.95
C ILE A 376 16.16 10.97 21.40
N GLU A 377 15.02 10.28 21.23
CA GLU A 377 14.92 8.83 21.37
C GLU A 377 14.78 8.21 19.96
N TRP A 378 15.82 7.53 19.50
CA TRP A 378 15.84 6.89 18.18
C TRP A 378 15.21 5.50 18.20
N ILE A 379 14.20 5.29 17.34
CA ILE A 379 13.59 3.98 17.09
C ILE A 379 13.91 3.59 15.65
N ARG A 380 14.81 2.61 15.48
CA ARG A 380 15.38 2.25 14.17
C ARG A 380 14.78 0.98 13.63
N ARG A 381 14.53 0.96 12.31
CA ARG A 381 14.14 -0.22 11.54
C ARG A 381 14.97 -0.28 10.26
N ALA A 382 15.54 -1.45 9.98
CA ALA A 382 16.37 -1.65 8.80
C ALA A 382 15.51 -1.83 7.55
N LEU A 383 15.91 -1.19 6.46
CA LEU A 383 15.33 -1.36 5.13
C LEU A 383 15.99 -2.47 4.29
N GLY A 384 16.97 -3.22 4.87
CA GLY A 384 17.86 -4.09 4.10
C GLY A 384 19.09 -3.33 3.61
N ALA A 385 20.03 -4.03 2.96
CA ALA A 385 21.22 -3.41 2.38
C ALA A 385 20.87 -2.54 1.17
N LEU A 386 21.68 -1.50 0.88
CA LEU A 386 21.49 -0.61 -0.28
C LEU A 386 21.38 -1.36 -1.61
N GLY A 387 22.14 -2.46 -1.77
CA GLY A 387 22.12 -3.30 -2.97
C GLY A 387 20.92 -4.26 -3.07
N GLU A 388 20.00 -4.26 -2.10
CA GLU A 388 18.89 -5.21 -2.01
C GLU A 388 17.52 -4.51 -2.01
N PRO A 389 17.13 -3.80 -3.07
CA PRO A 389 15.88 -3.03 -3.12
C PRO A 389 14.62 -3.89 -2.98
N SER A 390 14.69 -5.19 -3.29
CA SER A 390 13.61 -6.16 -3.06
C SER A 390 13.34 -6.37 -1.56
N VAL A 391 14.39 -6.42 -0.74
CA VAL A 391 14.27 -6.48 0.73
C VAL A 391 13.64 -5.19 1.26
N THR A 392 14.09 -4.04 0.76
CA THR A 392 13.51 -2.74 1.10
C THR A 392 12.02 -2.70 0.79
N GLY A 393 11.61 -3.19 -0.40
CA GLY A 393 10.21 -3.29 -0.78
C GLY A 393 9.39 -4.12 0.19
N ARG A 394 9.91 -5.28 0.61
CA ARG A 394 9.24 -6.20 1.52
C ARG A 394 9.01 -5.61 2.91
N VAL A 395 9.95 -4.82 3.44
CA VAL A 395 9.89 -4.31 4.81
C VAL A 395 9.35 -2.90 4.96
N LEU A 396 9.22 -2.13 3.86
CA LEU A 396 8.84 -0.71 3.89
C LEU A 396 7.54 -0.45 4.66
N PHE A 397 6.45 -1.12 4.28
CA PHE A 397 5.15 -0.89 4.92
C PHE A 397 5.11 -1.40 6.35
N ASP A 398 5.73 -2.55 6.64
CA ASP A 398 5.87 -3.07 8.00
C ASP A 398 6.62 -2.07 8.90
N GLY A 399 7.71 -1.49 8.40
CA GLY A 399 8.48 -0.46 9.09
C GLY A 399 7.66 0.82 9.36
N LEU A 400 6.92 1.33 8.36
CA LEU A 400 6.06 2.50 8.53
C LEU A 400 4.94 2.25 9.55
N ILE A 401 4.30 1.07 9.48
CA ILE A 401 3.21 0.70 10.40
C ILE A 401 3.73 0.51 11.81
N SER A 402 4.84 -0.22 12.01
CA SER A 402 5.39 -0.50 13.33
C SER A 402 5.86 0.77 14.04
N LEU A 403 6.53 1.68 13.33
CA LEU A 403 6.94 2.96 13.90
C LEU A 403 5.74 3.84 14.29
N ASP A 404 4.70 3.87 13.45
CA ASP A 404 3.46 4.60 13.77
C ASP A 404 2.73 4.02 15.00
N GLN A 405 2.76 2.68 15.16
CA GLN A 405 2.19 1.99 16.32
C GLN A 405 2.99 2.24 17.61
N GLU A 406 4.30 2.38 17.52
CA GLU A 406 5.16 2.75 18.66
C GLU A 406 5.01 4.22 19.08
N GLY A 407 4.22 4.99 18.33
CA GLY A 407 3.89 6.38 18.66
C GLY A 407 5.09 7.31 18.54
N VAL A 408 5.89 7.15 17.48
CA VAL A 408 6.97 8.09 17.16
C VAL A 408 6.38 9.45 16.76
N ASP A 409 7.11 10.51 17.05
CA ASP A 409 6.71 11.89 16.75
C ASP A 409 6.92 12.22 15.25
N VAL A 410 7.93 11.59 14.64
CA VAL A 410 8.29 11.76 13.22
C VAL A 410 8.94 10.49 12.71
N ILE A 411 8.76 10.21 11.41
CA ILE A 411 9.43 9.10 10.71
C ILE A 411 10.35 9.70 9.64
N LEU A 412 11.62 9.35 9.70
CA LEU A 412 12.60 9.64 8.67
C LEU A 412 12.83 8.38 7.84
N VAL A 413 12.74 8.51 6.52
CA VAL A 413 12.96 7.40 5.58
C VAL A 413 14.11 7.76 4.68
N GLU A 414 15.11 6.90 4.61
CA GLU A 414 16.21 7.05 3.67
C GLU A 414 15.76 6.74 2.24
N GLY A 415 16.11 7.62 1.30
CA GLY A 415 15.92 7.40 -0.12
C GLY A 415 16.95 6.43 -0.68
N ILE A 416 16.51 5.57 -1.60
CA ILE A 416 17.35 4.60 -2.30
C ILE A 416 17.35 4.87 -3.80
N GLU A 417 18.24 4.21 -4.54
CA GLU A 417 18.29 4.30 -6.01
C GLU A 417 16.99 3.82 -6.66
N GLU A 418 16.54 4.52 -7.71
CA GLU A 418 15.32 4.21 -8.45
C GLU A 418 15.55 3.20 -9.58
N ALA A 419 16.32 2.16 -9.31
CA ALA A 419 16.52 1.02 -10.18
C ALA A 419 15.76 -0.20 -9.63
N ARG A 420 15.28 -1.06 -10.50
CA ARG A 420 14.55 -2.28 -10.16
C ARG A 420 13.38 -1.99 -9.19
N GLU A 421 13.28 -2.74 -8.07
CA GLU A 421 12.24 -2.53 -7.05
C GLU A 421 12.36 -1.17 -6.37
N GLY A 422 13.55 -0.54 -6.39
CA GLY A 422 13.78 0.80 -5.84
C GLY A 422 12.86 1.86 -6.46
N LEU A 423 12.53 1.76 -7.74
CA LEU A 423 11.54 2.63 -8.39
C LEU A 423 10.16 2.53 -7.69
N ALA A 424 9.74 1.31 -7.36
CA ALA A 424 8.47 1.09 -6.67
C ALA A 424 8.52 1.57 -5.22
N VAL A 425 9.61 1.32 -4.51
CA VAL A 425 9.85 1.81 -3.15
C VAL A 425 9.75 3.33 -3.11
N MET A 426 10.54 4.02 -3.94
CA MET A 426 10.59 5.48 -3.97
C MET A 426 9.25 6.11 -4.37
N ASN A 427 8.49 5.47 -5.26
CA ASN A 427 7.12 5.89 -5.57
C ASN A 427 6.21 5.89 -4.33
N ARG A 428 6.36 4.90 -3.41
CA ARG A 428 5.57 4.82 -2.17
C ARG A 428 6.04 5.82 -1.14
N VAL A 429 7.35 5.92 -0.95
CA VAL A 429 7.93 6.84 0.05
C VAL A 429 7.60 8.29 -0.29
N ARG A 430 7.74 8.72 -1.57
CA ARG A 430 7.36 10.07 -1.99
C ARG A 430 5.88 10.38 -1.76
N LYS A 431 4.99 9.39 -1.92
CA LYS A 431 3.55 9.58 -1.65
C LYS A 431 3.20 9.59 -0.17
N ALA A 432 4.01 8.94 0.67
CA ALA A 432 3.86 8.95 2.12
C ALA A 432 4.44 10.22 2.75
N ALA A 433 5.54 10.73 2.20
CA ALA A 433 6.28 11.85 2.75
C ALA A 433 5.51 13.17 2.70
N CYS A 434 5.67 13.96 3.76
CA CYS A 434 5.25 15.36 3.80
C CYS A 434 6.17 16.22 2.94
N GLU A 435 7.47 15.88 2.97
CA GLU A 435 8.54 16.65 2.32
C GLU A 435 9.72 15.73 1.99
N THR A 436 10.47 16.10 0.95
CA THR A 436 11.76 15.50 0.61
C THR A 436 12.87 16.46 1.00
N VAL A 437 13.79 16.00 1.83
CA VAL A 437 14.91 16.79 2.34
C VAL A 437 16.22 16.26 1.78
N TRP A 438 16.94 17.10 1.07
CA TRP A 438 18.26 16.77 0.56
C TRP A 438 19.32 16.99 1.63
N VAL A 439 20.20 16.02 1.82
CA VAL A 439 21.23 16.07 2.85
C VAL A 439 22.60 15.71 2.28
N ARG A 440 23.63 16.34 2.85
CA ARG A 440 25.02 15.99 2.62
C ARG A 440 25.50 15.05 3.72
N VAL A 441 26.05 13.91 3.33
CA VAL A 441 26.60 12.88 4.21
C VAL A 441 28.11 12.99 4.27
#